data_44bd72e5ab2eb84bb22bc4c67f6a3971
#
_entry.id   44bd72e5ab2eb84bb22bc4c67f6a3971
#
_cell.length_a   1.000
_cell.length_b   1.000
_cell.length_c   1.000
_cell.angle_alpha   90.00
_cell.angle_beta   90.00
_cell.angle_gamma   90.00
#
_symmetry.space_group_name_H-M   'P 1'
#
loop_
_entity.id
_entity.type
_entity.pdbx_description
1 polymer ?
#
loop_
_entity_poly.entity_id
_entity_poly.type
_entity_poly.pdbx_seq_one_letter_code
_entity_poly.pdbx_strand_id
1 'polypeptide(L)'
;MQKKVLTLLREAEDNYISGEEIAARLGVSRTAVWKHIRALKAAGYEIESHARRGYMLLEAPDLLLPQELQPTLRTQVIGKNMVHYGEIPSSNNEAKKLALDGAPDGTVVVAESQGAGKGRLSRGWYSPARKGIWFSVVLRPSFLPQDAPKCTLMAAVAVVRAMKDMGFPVGIKWPNDVLDNKGRKLVGILTELSAEMERINFVVIGTGINVNLWPEDFPDDIKDIAASLGMLRGGKVDRVELFARVLEALDDLYLSVEKKGFDDVLDEWRRYSVTLGQEVNVIGVKETFAGTATDIDADGALLIDTPEGRRRVLAGDVSIRPRRK
;
A
#
# COMPACT_ATOMS: atom_id res chain seq x y z
N MET A 1 -14.84 18.31 11.41
CA MET A 1 -15.99 18.18 12.33
C MET A 1 -16.61 16.78 12.27
N GLN A 2 -16.89 16.19 11.08
CA GLN A 2 -17.38 14.81 10.94
C GLN A 2 -16.54 13.79 11.73
N LYS A 3 -15.19 13.88 11.65
CA LYS A 3 -14.25 13.03 12.41
C LYS A 3 -14.55 13.07 13.92
N LYS A 4 -14.76 14.26 14.50
CA LYS A 4 -15.07 14.40 15.93
C LYS A 4 -16.42 13.76 16.31
N VAL A 5 -17.44 13.91 15.46
CA VAL A 5 -18.75 13.24 15.66
C VAL A 5 -18.57 11.72 15.62
N LEU A 6 -17.81 11.19 14.65
CA LEU A 6 -17.55 9.76 14.54
C LEU A 6 -16.76 9.22 15.75
N THR A 7 -15.78 9.97 16.26
CA THR A 7 -15.06 9.61 17.48
C THR A 7 -16.01 9.46 18.67
N LEU A 8 -16.92 10.41 18.88
CA LEU A 8 -17.88 10.32 19.98
C LEU A 8 -18.86 9.15 19.83
N LEU A 9 -19.27 8.82 18.60
CA LEU A 9 -20.10 7.64 18.33
C LEU A 9 -19.35 6.35 18.66
N ARG A 10 -18.05 6.26 18.39
CA ARG A 10 -17.22 5.11 18.74
C ARG A 10 -16.95 4.99 20.25
N GLU A 11 -16.70 6.12 20.92
CA GLU A 11 -16.53 6.17 22.37
C GLU A 11 -17.77 5.71 23.14
N ALA A 12 -18.94 5.87 22.51
CA ALA A 12 -20.21 5.37 23.08
C ALA A 12 -20.35 3.85 22.93
N GLU A 13 -19.44 3.19 22.17
CA GLU A 13 -19.50 1.76 21.85
C GLU A 13 -20.88 1.36 21.31
N ASP A 14 -21.50 0.30 21.86
CA ASP A 14 -22.82 -0.19 21.47
C ASP A 14 -23.98 0.59 22.16
N ASN A 15 -23.70 1.81 22.63
CA ASN A 15 -24.68 2.66 23.31
C ASN A 15 -25.10 3.86 22.46
N TYR A 16 -26.29 4.38 22.77
CA TYR A 16 -26.73 5.62 22.16
C TYR A 16 -26.10 6.84 22.84
N ILE A 17 -25.63 7.78 22.04
CA ILE A 17 -25.21 9.10 22.47
C ILE A 17 -26.23 10.15 21.97
N SER A 18 -26.71 11.03 22.84
CA SER A 18 -27.73 12.03 22.44
C SER A 18 -27.12 13.10 21.53
N GLY A 19 -27.93 13.60 20.60
CA GLY A 19 -27.51 14.73 19.75
C GLY A 19 -27.21 16.00 20.52
N GLU A 20 -27.77 16.17 21.73
CA GLU A 20 -27.48 17.26 22.66
C GLU A 20 -26.12 17.10 23.30
N GLU A 21 -25.77 15.89 23.74
CA GLU A 21 -24.46 15.58 24.31
C GLU A 21 -23.34 15.75 23.26
N ILE A 22 -23.51 15.24 22.04
CA ILE A 22 -22.57 15.47 20.93
C ILE A 22 -22.41 16.98 20.69
N ALA A 23 -23.51 17.73 20.63
CA ALA A 23 -23.49 19.17 20.42
C ALA A 23 -22.71 19.90 21.52
N ALA A 24 -22.96 19.55 22.79
CA ALA A 24 -22.29 20.14 23.97
C ALA A 24 -20.78 19.83 23.95
N ARG A 25 -20.39 18.56 23.74
CA ARG A 25 -18.95 18.14 23.70
C ARG A 25 -18.18 18.80 22.56
N LEU A 26 -18.86 19.10 21.44
CA LEU A 26 -18.20 19.68 20.25
C LEU A 26 -18.35 21.19 20.11
N GLY A 27 -19.15 21.84 20.98
CA GLY A 27 -19.41 23.26 20.90
C GLY A 27 -20.20 23.68 19.65
N VAL A 28 -21.11 22.85 19.16
CA VAL A 28 -21.92 23.09 17.94
C VAL A 28 -23.42 22.97 18.20
N SER A 29 -24.25 23.39 17.24
CA SER A 29 -25.69 23.22 17.34
C SER A 29 -26.12 21.77 17.06
N ARG A 30 -27.27 21.34 17.61
CA ARG A 30 -27.90 20.04 17.31
C ARG A 30 -28.18 19.88 15.80
N THR A 31 -28.51 20.94 15.10
CA THR A 31 -28.70 20.95 13.65
C THR A 31 -27.38 20.64 12.90
N ALA A 32 -26.25 21.15 13.41
CA ALA A 32 -24.95 20.83 12.85
C ALA A 32 -24.61 19.35 13.07
N VAL A 33 -24.85 18.78 14.25
CA VAL A 33 -24.70 17.35 14.53
C VAL A 33 -25.52 16.53 13.54
N TRP A 34 -26.80 16.85 13.37
CA TRP A 34 -27.68 16.14 12.43
C TRP A 34 -27.15 16.16 10.98
N LYS A 35 -26.63 17.32 10.51
CA LYS A 35 -25.98 17.41 9.18
C LYS A 35 -24.77 16.49 9.08
N HIS A 36 -23.95 16.39 10.12
CA HIS A 36 -22.78 15.49 10.13
C HIS A 36 -23.19 14.03 10.17
N ILE A 37 -24.20 13.66 10.96
CA ILE A 37 -24.77 12.30 10.96
C ILE A 37 -25.30 11.91 9.57
N ARG A 38 -26.04 12.80 8.90
CA ARG A 38 -26.51 12.56 7.53
C ARG A 38 -25.33 12.35 6.56
N ALA A 39 -24.29 13.15 6.69
CA ALA A 39 -23.11 13.03 5.84
C ALA A 39 -22.35 11.71 6.10
N LEU A 40 -22.26 11.26 7.36
CA LEU A 40 -21.69 9.96 7.71
C LEU A 40 -22.54 8.81 7.13
N LYS A 41 -23.86 8.85 7.26
CA LYS A 41 -24.76 7.86 6.63
C LYS A 41 -24.59 7.83 5.10
N ALA A 42 -24.48 9.00 4.46
CA ALA A 42 -24.23 9.10 3.02
C ALA A 42 -22.86 8.55 2.63
N ALA A 43 -21.88 8.59 3.53
CA ALA A 43 -20.56 7.97 3.37
C ALA A 43 -20.53 6.46 3.67
N GLY A 44 -21.70 5.84 3.97
CA GLY A 44 -21.84 4.40 4.15
C GLY A 44 -21.78 3.90 5.60
N TYR A 45 -21.71 4.80 6.59
CA TYR A 45 -21.81 4.39 8.00
C TYR A 45 -23.23 3.97 8.35
N GLU A 46 -23.38 2.79 8.94
CA GLU A 46 -24.65 2.38 9.50
C GLU A 46 -24.82 3.00 10.89
N ILE A 47 -25.63 4.05 10.96
CA ILE A 47 -25.93 4.78 12.20
C ILE A 47 -27.42 4.67 12.47
N GLU A 48 -27.79 4.03 13.57
CA GLU A 48 -29.16 4.04 14.05
C GLU A 48 -29.50 5.40 14.66
N SER A 49 -30.73 5.88 14.40
CA SER A 49 -31.23 7.12 14.94
C SER A 49 -32.52 6.86 15.74
N HIS A 50 -32.48 7.10 17.05
CA HIS A 50 -33.64 6.92 17.92
C HIS A 50 -34.09 8.26 18.48
N ALA A 51 -35.38 8.57 18.35
CA ALA A 51 -35.94 9.89 18.67
C ALA A 51 -35.70 10.39 20.11
N ARG A 52 -35.57 9.48 21.09
CA ARG A 52 -35.35 9.80 22.50
C ARG A 52 -33.96 9.48 23.02
N ARG A 53 -33.24 8.55 22.38
CA ARG A 53 -31.90 8.07 22.83
C ARG A 53 -30.76 8.74 22.08
N GLY A 54 -30.96 9.17 20.82
CA GLY A 54 -29.93 9.78 19.99
C GLY A 54 -29.44 8.88 18.88
N TYR A 55 -28.12 8.72 18.75
CA TYR A 55 -27.45 8.04 17.66
C TYR A 55 -26.54 6.92 18.19
N MET A 56 -26.51 5.80 17.48
CA MET A 56 -25.62 4.65 17.75
C MET A 56 -24.96 4.22 16.44
N LEU A 57 -23.65 4.03 16.44
CA LEU A 57 -22.93 3.49 15.30
C LEU A 57 -23.08 1.96 15.32
N LEU A 58 -23.68 1.39 14.28
CA LEU A 58 -23.84 -0.05 14.12
C LEU A 58 -22.65 -0.66 13.36
N GLU A 59 -22.30 -0.05 12.22
CA GLU A 59 -21.22 -0.56 11.37
C GLU A 59 -20.51 0.60 10.66
N ALA A 60 -19.17 0.51 10.59
CA ALA A 60 -18.35 1.38 9.75
C ALA A 60 -18.23 0.78 8.34
N PRO A 61 -18.23 1.59 7.29
CA PRO A 61 -18.04 1.09 5.94
C PRO A 61 -16.64 0.49 5.78
N ASP A 62 -16.51 -0.59 5.01
CA ASP A 62 -15.21 -1.08 4.57
C ASP A 62 -14.66 -0.14 3.47
N LEU A 63 -14.25 1.06 3.89
CA LEU A 63 -13.66 2.10 3.04
C LEU A 63 -12.38 2.62 3.67
N LEU A 64 -11.37 2.89 2.83
CA LEU A 64 -10.06 3.39 3.25
C LEU A 64 -10.08 4.93 3.46
N LEU A 65 -11.07 5.39 4.21
CA LEU A 65 -11.30 6.82 4.45
C LEU A 65 -10.24 7.39 5.41
N PRO A 66 -9.78 8.64 5.22
CA PRO A 66 -8.85 9.29 6.14
C PRO A 66 -9.35 9.32 7.60
N GLN A 67 -10.64 9.46 7.83
CA GLN A 67 -11.24 9.45 9.16
C GLN A 67 -11.24 8.06 9.83
N GLU A 68 -11.11 6.98 9.05
CA GLU A 68 -10.95 5.62 9.57
C GLU A 68 -9.50 5.34 9.96
N LEU A 69 -8.58 5.78 9.13
CA LEU A 69 -7.14 5.50 9.26
C LEU A 69 -6.43 6.45 10.25
N GLN A 70 -6.59 7.76 10.08
CA GLN A 70 -5.83 8.75 10.84
C GLN A 70 -5.93 8.65 12.38
N PRO A 71 -7.03 8.21 13.00
CA PRO A 71 -7.09 8.07 14.46
C PRO A 71 -6.15 7.00 15.00
N THR A 72 -5.86 5.96 14.23
CA THR A 72 -5.04 4.81 14.62
C THR A 72 -3.60 4.92 14.16
N LEU A 73 -3.32 5.75 13.12
CA LEU A 73 -1.99 5.92 12.54
C LEU A 73 -1.00 6.58 13.52
N ARG A 74 0.10 5.89 13.79
CA ARG A 74 1.22 6.36 14.63
C ARG A 74 2.41 6.87 13.81
N THR A 75 2.19 7.24 12.56
CA THR A 75 3.20 7.75 11.65
C THR A 75 3.65 9.17 11.99
N GLN A 76 4.86 9.57 11.58
CA GLN A 76 5.38 10.93 11.74
C GLN A 76 5.24 11.75 10.45
N VAL A 77 5.42 11.13 9.27
CA VAL A 77 5.42 11.77 7.96
C VAL A 77 4.33 11.16 7.06
N ILE A 78 4.37 9.86 6.82
CA ILE A 78 3.51 9.19 5.85
C ILE A 78 2.06 9.14 6.34
N GLY A 79 1.11 9.57 5.49
CA GLY A 79 -0.33 9.55 5.80
C GLY A 79 -0.83 10.71 6.67
N LYS A 80 0.04 11.68 7.05
CA LYS A 80 -0.44 12.94 7.69
C LYS A 80 -1.33 13.75 6.74
N ASN A 81 -0.98 13.75 5.47
CA ASN A 81 -1.81 14.24 4.39
C ASN A 81 -2.32 13.05 3.57
N MET A 82 -3.63 12.85 3.52
CA MET A 82 -4.25 11.72 2.82
C MET A 82 -5.42 12.18 1.98
N VAL A 83 -5.44 11.77 0.72
CA VAL A 83 -6.49 12.07 -0.25
C VAL A 83 -7.13 10.75 -0.68
N HIS A 84 -8.44 10.64 -0.46
CA HIS A 84 -9.22 9.45 -0.78
C HIS A 84 -10.10 9.70 -2.00
N TYR A 85 -10.18 8.71 -2.87
CA TYR A 85 -11.04 8.69 -4.06
C TYR A 85 -11.90 7.42 -4.08
N GLY A 86 -13.17 7.56 -4.47
CA GLY A 86 -14.02 6.39 -4.76
C GLY A 86 -13.51 5.63 -5.98
N GLU A 87 -13.21 6.39 -7.07
CA GLU A 87 -12.68 5.83 -8.31
C GLU A 87 -11.75 6.85 -8.99
N ILE A 88 -10.61 6.40 -9.50
CA ILE A 88 -9.68 7.19 -10.33
C ILE A 88 -9.04 6.30 -11.40
N PRO A 89 -8.48 6.88 -12.46
CA PRO A 89 -7.71 6.09 -13.42
C PRO A 89 -6.50 5.40 -12.79
N SER A 90 -5.69 6.12 -11.99
CA SER A 90 -4.48 5.59 -11.35
C SER A 90 -4.06 6.46 -10.18
N SER A 91 -3.82 5.83 -9.01
CA SER A 91 -3.30 6.52 -7.82
C SER A 91 -1.91 7.12 -8.06
N ASN A 92 -1.03 6.45 -8.86
CA ASN A 92 0.27 7.00 -9.24
C ASN A 92 0.15 8.29 -10.06
N ASN A 93 -0.77 8.32 -11.01
CA ASN A 93 -0.98 9.53 -11.82
C ASN A 93 -1.45 10.70 -10.96
N GLU A 94 -2.40 10.45 -10.07
CA GLU A 94 -2.92 11.49 -9.18
C GLU A 94 -1.85 11.93 -8.17
N ALA A 95 -1.09 10.99 -7.60
CA ALA A 95 0.03 11.30 -6.72
C ALA A 95 1.10 12.15 -7.40
N LYS A 96 1.45 11.86 -8.66
CA LYS A 96 2.38 12.68 -9.46
C LYS A 96 1.84 14.10 -9.68
N LYS A 97 0.56 14.22 -10.01
CA LYS A 97 -0.08 15.52 -10.18
C LYS A 97 -0.01 16.33 -8.88
N LEU A 98 -0.43 15.74 -7.77
CA LEU A 98 -0.35 16.39 -6.47
C LEU A 98 1.10 16.75 -6.08
N ALA A 99 2.07 15.89 -6.40
CA ALA A 99 3.49 16.16 -6.14
C ALA A 99 4.00 17.38 -6.93
N LEU A 100 3.59 17.53 -8.19
CA LEU A 100 3.88 18.70 -9.03
C LEU A 100 3.20 19.96 -8.50
N ASP A 101 2.00 19.84 -7.94
CA ASP A 101 1.25 20.92 -7.30
C ASP A 101 1.75 21.24 -5.87
N GLY A 102 2.88 20.65 -5.45
CA GLY A 102 3.52 20.95 -4.18
C GLY A 102 3.02 20.18 -2.96
N ALA A 103 2.34 19.04 -3.16
CA ALA A 103 1.93 18.19 -2.04
C ALA A 103 3.12 17.87 -1.11
N PRO A 104 2.93 17.90 0.22
CA PRO A 104 3.99 17.67 1.20
C PRO A 104 4.52 16.24 1.14
N ASP A 105 5.71 16.03 1.71
CA ASP A 105 6.32 14.72 1.93
C ASP A 105 5.37 13.80 2.71
N GLY A 106 5.34 12.51 2.35
CA GLY A 106 4.46 11.52 2.97
C GLY A 106 2.97 11.63 2.58
N THR A 107 2.62 12.45 1.56
CA THR A 107 1.23 12.52 1.06
C THR A 107 0.80 11.17 0.49
N VAL A 108 -0.33 10.65 0.95
CA VAL A 108 -0.93 9.39 0.51
C VAL A 108 -2.15 9.65 -0.37
N VAL A 109 -2.17 9.05 -1.54
CA VAL A 109 -3.35 8.96 -2.43
C VAL A 109 -3.87 7.54 -2.35
N VAL A 110 -5.12 7.36 -1.96
CA VAL A 110 -5.78 6.04 -1.88
C VAL A 110 -7.08 6.05 -2.65
N ALA A 111 -7.38 4.95 -3.35
CA ALA A 111 -8.60 4.78 -4.12
C ALA A 111 -9.29 3.46 -3.80
N GLU A 112 -10.64 3.45 -3.85
CA GLU A 112 -11.42 2.22 -3.71
C GLU A 112 -11.38 1.37 -5.00
N SER A 113 -11.20 2.02 -6.17
CA SER A 113 -11.00 1.34 -7.46
C SER A 113 -10.11 2.15 -8.40
N GLN A 114 -9.48 1.48 -9.36
CA GLN A 114 -8.74 2.12 -10.43
C GLN A 114 -9.17 1.58 -11.80
N GLY A 115 -9.56 2.49 -12.71
CA GLY A 115 -9.96 2.12 -14.08
C GLY A 115 -8.77 1.81 -15.01
N ALA A 116 -7.57 2.32 -14.68
CA ALA A 116 -6.33 2.14 -15.46
C ALA A 116 -5.12 1.99 -14.51
N GLY A 117 -5.23 1.08 -13.55
CA GLY A 117 -4.14 0.76 -12.62
C GLY A 117 -2.87 0.34 -13.37
N LYS A 118 -1.71 0.81 -12.90
CA LYS A 118 -0.43 0.64 -13.57
C LYS A 118 0.48 -0.34 -12.87
N GLY A 119 1.14 -1.19 -13.63
CA GLY A 119 2.29 -1.99 -13.24
C GLY A 119 3.52 -1.64 -14.07
N ARG A 120 4.65 -2.32 -13.81
CA ARG A 120 5.88 -2.18 -14.59
C ARG A 120 5.70 -2.68 -16.04
N LEU A 121 6.54 -2.15 -16.93
CA LEU A 121 6.57 -2.54 -18.36
C LEU A 121 5.19 -2.35 -19.03
N SER A 122 4.50 -1.26 -18.71
CA SER A 122 3.16 -0.91 -19.26
C SER A 122 2.07 -1.96 -19.04
N ARG A 123 2.26 -2.88 -18.08
CA ARG A 123 1.21 -3.85 -17.70
C ARG A 123 0.14 -3.16 -16.86
N GLY A 124 -1.12 -3.60 -17.01
CA GLY A 124 -2.20 -3.18 -16.14
C GLY A 124 -2.07 -3.79 -14.73
N TRP A 125 -2.69 -3.13 -13.75
CA TRP A 125 -2.95 -3.68 -12.42
C TRP A 125 -4.46 -3.69 -12.18
N TYR A 126 -5.04 -4.89 -12.03
CA TYR A 126 -6.47 -5.04 -11.79
C TYR A 126 -6.84 -4.54 -10.40
N SER A 127 -7.75 -3.57 -10.31
CA SER A 127 -8.05 -2.84 -9.09
C SER A 127 -9.56 -2.68 -8.86
N PRO A 128 -10.30 -3.79 -8.61
CA PRO A 128 -11.74 -3.73 -8.40
C PRO A 128 -12.10 -3.02 -7.10
N ALA A 129 -13.31 -2.45 -7.08
CA ALA A 129 -13.79 -1.66 -5.95
C ALA A 129 -13.89 -2.47 -4.66
N ARG A 130 -13.34 -1.93 -3.56
CA ARG A 130 -13.44 -2.47 -2.19
C ARG A 130 -12.85 -3.87 -1.97
N LYS A 131 -12.06 -4.37 -2.91
CA LYS A 131 -11.49 -5.72 -2.85
C LYS A 131 -10.00 -5.73 -2.44
N GLY A 132 -9.33 -4.60 -2.56
CA GLY A 132 -7.91 -4.45 -2.26
C GLY A 132 -7.57 -3.10 -1.67
N ILE A 133 -6.27 -2.83 -1.57
CA ILE A 133 -5.73 -1.54 -1.16
C ILE A 133 -4.92 -1.00 -2.33
N TRP A 134 -5.39 0.09 -2.93
CA TRP A 134 -4.79 0.73 -4.09
C TRP A 134 -4.34 2.12 -3.69
N PHE A 135 -3.05 2.30 -3.49
CA PHE A 135 -2.53 3.58 -2.99
C PHE A 135 -1.18 3.96 -3.59
N SER A 136 -0.84 5.23 -3.48
CA SER A 136 0.46 5.77 -3.83
C SER A 136 0.91 6.76 -2.77
N VAL A 137 2.21 6.75 -2.45
CA VAL A 137 2.83 7.68 -1.51
C VAL A 137 3.76 8.60 -2.27
N VAL A 138 3.67 9.90 -2.01
CA VAL A 138 4.63 10.92 -2.48
C VAL A 138 5.71 11.07 -1.42
N LEU A 139 6.96 10.84 -1.79
CA LEU A 139 8.12 11.08 -0.94
C LEU A 139 9.01 12.18 -1.52
N ARG A 140 9.62 12.98 -0.63
CA ARG A 140 10.60 14.02 -0.97
C ARG A 140 11.90 13.81 -0.20
N PRO A 141 12.59 12.69 -0.51
CA PRO A 141 13.76 12.28 0.27
C PRO A 141 14.95 13.21 0.05
N SER A 142 15.88 13.19 1.04
CA SER A 142 17.14 13.90 0.99
C SER A 142 18.28 13.11 0.35
N PHE A 143 18.12 11.78 0.16
CA PHE A 143 19.13 10.95 -0.48
C PHE A 143 19.22 11.17 -2.00
N LEU A 144 20.28 10.67 -2.62
CA LEU A 144 20.60 10.91 -4.03
C LEU A 144 19.67 10.13 -4.99
N PRO A 145 19.50 10.61 -6.25
CA PRO A 145 18.67 9.96 -7.25
C PRO A 145 19.05 8.50 -7.55
N GLN A 146 20.31 8.14 -7.41
CA GLN A 146 20.80 6.75 -7.58
C GLN A 146 20.20 5.78 -6.54
N ASP A 147 19.76 6.29 -5.40
CA ASP A 147 19.16 5.50 -4.32
C ASP A 147 17.64 5.27 -4.50
N ALA A 148 17.00 6.06 -5.36
CA ALA A 148 15.56 5.98 -5.59
C ALA A 148 15.04 4.58 -5.97
N PRO A 149 15.73 3.73 -6.76
CA PRO A 149 15.28 2.36 -7.02
C PRO A 149 15.11 1.51 -5.76
N LYS A 150 15.90 1.76 -4.70
CA LYS A 150 15.79 1.06 -3.41
C LYS A 150 14.50 1.36 -2.66
N CYS A 151 13.79 2.45 -2.99
CA CYS A 151 12.45 2.73 -2.45
C CYS A 151 11.45 1.61 -2.78
N THR A 152 11.62 0.91 -3.92
CA THR A 152 10.80 -0.26 -4.25
C THR A 152 11.03 -1.41 -3.26
N LEU A 153 12.29 -1.64 -2.89
CA LEU A 153 12.66 -2.68 -1.92
C LEU A 153 12.18 -2.31 -0.52
N MET A 154 12.31 -1.03 -0.13
CA MET A 154 11.79 -0.50 1.14
C MET A 154 10.27 -0.70 1.25
N ALA A 155 9.52 -0.37 0.22
CA ALA A 155 8.07 -0.57 0.21
C ALA A 155 7.69 -2.06 0.28
N ALA A 156 8.44 -2.95 -0.40
CA ALA A 156 8.21 -4.38 -0.32
C ALA A 156 8.46 -4.92 1.10
N VAL A 157 9.51 -4.47 1.77
CA VAL A 157 9.81 -4.81 3.17
C VAL A 157 8.69 -4.32 4.09
N ALA A 158 8.23 -3.07 3.95
CA ALA A 158 7.14 -2.52 4.75
C ALA A 158 5.86 -3.36 4.65
N VAL A 159 5.47 -3.71 3.42
CA VAL A 159 4.29 -4.53 3.15
C VAL A 159 4.43 -5.92 3.77
N VAL A 160 5.60 -6.57 3.60
CA VAL A 160 5.83 -7.91 4.16
C VAL A 160 5.86 -7.89 5.68
N ARG A 161 6.46 -6.87 6.32
CA ARG A 161 6.38 -6.68 7.79
C ARG A 161 4.92 -6.68 8.25
N ALA A 162 4.11 -5.76 7.70
CA ALA A 162 2.70 -5.63 8.07
C ALA A 162 1.91 -6.93 7.87
N MET A 163 2.14 -7.65 6.76
CA MET A 163 1.48 -8.92 6.50
C MET A 163 1.92 -10.03 7.45
N LYS A 164 3.22 -10.11 7.75
CA LYS A 164 3.76 -11.12 8.71
C LYS A 164 3.27 -10.88 10.13
N ASP A 165 3.17 -9.62 10.57
CA ASP A 165 2.59 -9.25 11.87
C ASP A 165 1.11 -9.64 11.99
N MET A 166 0.41 -9.77 10.86
CA MET A 166 -0.95 -10.30 10.79
C MET A 166 -1.00 -11.82 10.54
N GLY A 167 0.14 -12.51 10.57
CA GLY A 167 0.25 -13.98 10.46
C GLY A 167 0.25 -14.53 9.03
N PHE A 168 0.47 -13.70 8.00
CA PHE A 168 0.50 -14.20 6.61
C PHE A 168 1.89 -14.72 6.21
N PRO A 169 1.98 -15.94 5.64
CA PRO A 169 3.22 -16.52 5.13
C PRO A 169 3.52 -15.98 3.73
N VAL A 170 4.19 -14.84 3.65
CA VAL A 170 4.51 -14.14 2.41
C VAL A 170 6.00 -13.85 2.28
N GLY A 171 6.45 -13.62 1.03
CA GLY A 171 7.84 -13.29 0.74
C GLY A 171 7.98 -12.37 -0.48
N ILE A 172 9.16 -11.75 -0.60
CA ILE A 172 9.46 -10.77 -1.63
C ILE A 172 10.07 -11.48 -2.84
N LYS A 173 9.44 -11.32 -3.99
CA LYS A 173 10.04 -11.65 -5.29
C LYS A 173 10.62 -10.39 -5.90
N TRP A 174 11.94 -10.40 -6.12
CA TRP A 174 12.64 -9.29 -6.77
C TRP A 174 12.04 -8.93 -8.13
N PRO A 175 11.93 -7.66 -8.49
CA PRO A 175 12.28 -6.50 -7.64
C PRO A 175 11.11 -5.93 -6.83
N ASN A 176 9.85 -6.26 -7.13
CA ASN A 176 8.71 -5.43 -6.78
C ASN A 176 7.40 -6.19 -6.47
N ASP A 177 7.46 -7.51 -6.34
CA ASP A 177 6.29 -8.34 -6.10
C ASP A 177 6.35 -8.97 -4.70
N VAL A 178 5.19 -9.12 -4.03
CA VAL A 178 5.05 -9.99 -2.87
C VAL A 178 4.19 -11.19 -3.25
N LEU A 179 4.67 -12.37 -2.90
CA LEU A 179 4.04 -13.65 -3.23
C LEU A 179 3.60 -14.39 -1.98
N ASP A 180 2.61 -15.26 -2.15
CA ASP A 180 2.27 -16.29 -1.19
C ASP A 180 3.25 -17.47 -1.24
N ASN A 181 3.08 -18.44 -0.35
CA ASN A 181 3.89 -19.66 -0.27
C ASN A 181 3.71 -20.61 -1.48
N LYS A 182 2.72 -20.36 -2.34
CA LYS A 182 2.49 -21.11 -3.61
C LYS A 182 3.04 -20.36 -4.81
N GLY A 183 3.69 -19.20 -4.61
CA GLY A 183 4.28 -18.38 -5.68
C GLY A 183 3.27 -17.50 -6.43
N ARG A 184 2.05 -17.34 -5.91
CA ARG A 184 1.02 -16.46 -6.50
C ARG A 184 1.17 -15.03 -5.99
N LYS A 185 0.90 -14.07 -6.86
CA LYS A 185 1.11 -12.66 -6.59
C LYS A 185 -0.01 -12.06 -5.74
N LEU A 186 0.38 -11.46 -4.62
CA LEU A 186 -0.48 -10.72 -3.69
C LEU A 186 -0.34 -9.22 -3.87
N VAL A 187 0.90 -8.75 -4.16
CA VAL A 187 1.23 -7.33 -4.21
C VAL A 187 2.09 -7.00 -5.41
N GLY A 188 1.85 -5.85 -6.00
CA GLY A 188 2.71 -5.22 -6.98
C GLY A 188 3.05 -3.79 -6.57
N ILE A 189 4.33 -3.43 -6.70
CA ILE A 189 4.84 -2.09 -6.36
C ILE A 189 5.39 -1.44 -7.63
N LEU A 190 5.08 -0.17 -7.84
CA LEU A 190 5.56 0.64 -8.95
C LEU A 190 6.13 1.96 -8.42
N THR A 191 7.44 2.11 -8.48
CA THR A 191 8.12 3.35 -8.12
C THR A 191 8.39 4.18 -9.36
N GLU A 192 8.01 5.45 -9.31
CA GLU A 192 8.27 6.44 -10.35
C GLU A 192 9.02 7.63 -9.75
N LEU A 193 10.04 8.11 -10.46
CA LEU A 193 10.97 9.14 -10.01
C LEU A 193 10.82 10.41 -10.84
N SER A 194 10.84 11.56 -10.17
CA SER A 194 11.14 12.86 -10.76
C SER A 194 12.39 13.41 -10.11
N ALA A 195 13.45 13.61 -10.89
CA ALA A 195 14.73 14.08 -10.40
C ALA A 195 15.44 14.96 -11.42
N GLU A 196 16.31 15.84 -10.94
CA GLU A 196 17.37 16.52 -11.67
C GLU A 196 18.71 15.82 -11.40
N MET A 197 19.81 16.27 -11.98
CA MET A 197 21.09 15.54 -11.94
C MET A 197 21.53 15.12 -10.52
N GLU A 198 21.34 15.98 -9.53
CA GLU A 198 21.82 15.73 -8.16
C GLU A 198 20.72 15.78 -7.09
N ARG A 199 19.44 15.92 -7.52
CA ARG A 199 18.34 16.13 -6.58
C ARG A 199 17.09 15.40 -7.01
N ILE A 200 16.45 14.73 -6.04
CA ILE A 200 15.11 14.19 -6.19
C ILE A 200 14.08 15.32 -5.97
N ASN A 201 13.20 15.54 -6.94
CA ASN A 201 12.04 16.41 -6.76
C ASN A 201 10.97 15.69 -5.96
N PHE A 202 10.68 14.45 -6.35
CA PHE A 202 9.82 13.52 -5.61
C PHE A 202 9.97 12.09 -6.13
N VAL A 203 9.61 11.13 -5.28
CA VAL A 203 9.39 9.73 -5.62
C VAL A 203 7.92 9.41 -5.38
N VAL A 204 7.28 8.73 -6.33
CA VAL A 204 5.93 8.17 -6.12
C VAL A 204 6.04 6.67 -6.03
N ILE A 205 5.61 6.10 -4.91
CA ILE A 205 5.58 4.65 -4.67
C ILE A 205 4.12 4.19 -4.73
N GLY A 206 3.71 3.61 -5.86
CA GLY A 206 2.41 2.98 -6.00
C GLY A 206 2.44 1.54 -5.52
N THR A 207 1.45 1.16 -4.75
CA THR A 207 1.32 -0.18 -4.19
C THR A 207 -0.10 -0.68 -4.35
N GLY A 208 -0.26 -1.83 -5.00
CA GLY A 208 -1.53 -2.55 -5.11
C GLY A 208 -1.48 -3.83 -4.30
N ILE A 209 -2.41 -4.01 -3.36
CA ILE A 209 -2.51 -5.18 -2.49
C ILE A 209 -3.84 -5.88 -2.74
N ASN A 210 -3.81 -7.14 -3.14
CA ASN A 210 -5.00 -7.98 -3.25
C ASN A 210 -5.41 -8.45 -1.85
N VAL A 211 -6.53 -7.95 -1.32
CA VAL A 211 -6.94 -8.27 0.06
C VAL A 211 -8.10 -9.23 0.08
N ASN A 212 -9.27 -8.85 -0.40
CA ASN A 212 -10.53 -9.61 -0.31
C ASN A 212 -11.08 -10.00 -1.70
N LEU A 213 -10.20 -10.27 -2.67
CA LEU A 213 -10.59 -10.88 -3.94
C LEU A 213 -10.70 -12.39 -3.77
N TRP A 214 -11.72 -12.97 -4.40
CA TRP A 214 -11.89 -14.43 -4.50
C TRP A 214 -11.56 -14.91 -5.91
N PRO A 215 -11.39 -16.21 -6.19
CA PRO A 215 -11.00 -16.71 -7.51
C PRO A 215 -11.88 -16.19 -8.66
N GLU A 216 -13.17 -16.04 -8.42
CA GLU A 216 -14.15 -15.52 -9.38
C GLU A 216 -14.05 -14.01 -9.64
N ASP A 217 -13.39 -13.26 -8.75
CA ASP A 217 -13.16 -11.83 -8.93
C ASP A 217 -11.99 -11.53 -9.89
N PHE A 218 -11.07 -12.48 -10.10
CA PHE A 218 -9.91 -12.28 -10.95
C PHE A 218 -10.23 -12.52 -12.44
N PRO A 219 -9.74 -11.66 -13.34
CA PRO A 219 -9.75 -11.93 -14.78
C PRO A 219 -9.06 -13.25 -15.13
N ASP A 220 -9.53 -13.90 -16.19
CA ASP A 220 -9.06 -15.24 -16.60
C ASP A 220 -7.56 -15.31 -16.88
N ASP A 221 -6.95 -14.24 -17.37
CA ASP A 221 -5.52 -14.15 -17.71
C ASP A 221 -4.59 -14.06 -16.50
N ILE A 222 -5.13 -13.74 -15.30
CA ILE A 222 -4.34 -13.60 -14.07
C ILE A 222 -4.78 -14.51 -12.93
N LYS A 223 -5.92 -15.18 -13.01
CA LYS A 223 -6.50 -15.98 -11.92
C LYS A 223 -5.58 -17.09 -11.38
N ASP A 224 -4.72 -17.67 -12.23
CA ASP A 224 -3.82 -18.76 -11.85
C ASP A 224 -2.51 -18.24 -11.22
N ILE A 225 -2.15 -16.99 -11.43
CA ILE A 225 -0.90 -16.38 -10.97
C ILE A 225 -1.10 -15.33 -9.86
N ALA A 226 -2.35 -14.94 -9.60
CA ALA A 226 -2.71 -13.99 -8.55
C ALA A 226 -3.38 -14.70 -7.37
N ALA A 227 -3.27 -14.10 -6.20
CA ALA A 227 -4.00 -14.48 -5.00
C ALA A 227 -4.34 -13.24 -4.17
N SER A 228 -5.12 -13.42 -3.12
CA SER A 228 -5.44 -12.41 -2.13
C SER A 228 -5.18 -12.91 -0.71
N LEU A 229 -5.12 -11.99 0.24
CA LEU A 229 -4.95 -12.33 1.66
C LEU A 229 -6.20 -13.05 2.20
N GLY A 230 -7.40 -12.69 1.73
CA GLY A 230 -8.64 -13.39 2.07
C GLY A 230 -8.62 -14.87 1.66
N MET A 231 -8.08 -15.17 0.46
CA MET A 231 -7.88 -16.56 0.01
C MET A 231 -6.88 -17.33 0.90
N LEU A 232 -5.83 -16.68 1.38
CA LEU A 232 -4.85 -17.29 2.27
C LEU A 232 -5.44 -17.56 3.67
N ARG A 233 -6.23 -16.63 4.18
CA ARG A 233 -6.87 -16.73 5.51
C ARG A 233 -8.10 -17.64 5.50
N GLY A 234 -8.74 -17.80 4.34
CA GLY A 234 -10.04 -18.45 4.23
C GLY A 234 -11.20 -17.60 4.76
N GLY A 235 -11.05 -16.28 4.78
CA GLY A 235 -12.02 -15.32 5.30
C GLY A 235 -11.65 -13.88 5.04
N LYS A 236 -12.55 -12.95 5.34
CA LYS A 236 -12.34 -11.52 5.14
C LYS A 236 -11.18 -11.01 6.00
N VAL A 237 -10.38 -10.11 5.43
CA VAL A 237 -9.28 -9.40 6.09
C VAL A 237 -9.68 -7.93 6.23
N ASP A 238 -9.44 -7.35 7.39
CA ASP A 238 -9.66 -5.93 7.64
C ASP A 238 -8.65 -5.10 6.83
N ARG A 239 -9.18 -4.35 5.83
CA ARG A 239 -8.36 -3.52 4.95
C ARG A 239 -7.83 -2.27 5.65
N VAL A 240 -8.59 -1.72 6.59
CA VAL A 240 -8.22 -0.52 7.35
C VAL A 240 -7.05 -0.86 8.27
N GLU A 241 -7.14 -1.96 9.01
CA GLU A 241 -6.06 -2.42 9.89
C GLU A 241 -4.79 -2.73 9.09
N LEU A 242 -4.90 -3.50 8.01
CA LEU A 242 -3.75 -3.83 7.17
C LEU A 242 -3.11 -2.56 6.60
N PHE A 243 -3.90 -1.62 6.10
CA PHE A 243 -3.39 -0.41 5.50
C PHE A 243 -2.69 0.49 6.53
N ALA A 244 -3.25 0.62 7.73
CA ALA A 244 -2.60 1.34 8.82
C ALA A 244 -1.22 0.75 9.15
N ARG A 245 -1.11 -0.57 9.31
CA ARG A 245 0.15 -1.29 9.55
C ARG A 245 1.17 -1.10 8.42
N VAL A 246 0.72 -1.13 7.16
CA VAL A 246 1.59 -0.89 6.00
C VAL A 246 2.16 0.54 6.02
N LEU A 247 1.31 1.53 6.29
CA LEU A 247 1.76 2.93 6.35
C LEU A 247 2.71 3.17 7.53
N GLU A 248 2.46 2.58 8.70
CA GLU A 248 3.35 2.66 9.86
C GLU A 248 4.71 2.02 9.56
N ALA A 249 4.73 0.81 9.02
CA ALA A 249 5.98 0.14 8.65
C ALA A 249 6.77 0.92 7.58
N LEU A 250 6.07 1.54 6.62
CA LEU A 250 6.71 2.35 5.60
C LEU A 250 7.28 3.66 6.16
N ASP A 251 6.57 4.31 7.09
CA ASP A 251 7.02 5.52 7.79
C ASP A 251 8.28 5.25 8.60
N ASP A 252 8.29 4.17 9.39
CA ASP A 252 9.44 3.75 10.20
C ASP A 252 10.68 3.49 9.34
N LEU A 253 10.51 2.76 8.23
CA LEU A 253 11.61 2.49 7.29
C LEU A 253 12.10 3.75 6.59
N TYR A 254 11.18 4.59 6.14
CA TYR A 254 11.54 5.85 5.47
C TYR A 254 12.34 6.76 6.39
N LEU A 255 11.89 6.94 7.63
CA LEU A 255 12.62 7.74 8.63
C LEU A 255 13.96 7.13 9.02
N SER A 256 14.08 5.80 9.02
CA SER A 256 15.36 5.11 9.24
C SER A 256 16.31 5.35 8.08
N VAL A 257 15.82 5.22 6.83
CA VAL A 257 16.61 5.45 5.61
C VAL A 257 17.13 6.88 5.53
N GLU A 258 16.30 7.87 5.85
CA GLU A 258 16.71 9.28 5.90
C GLU A 258 17.86 9.55 6.87
N LYS A 259 17.99 8.74 7.93
CA LYS A 259 19.01 8.91 8.99
C LYS A 259 20.25 8.04 8.75
N LYS A 260 20.10 6.83 8.24
CA LYS A 260 21.14 5.78 8.27
C LYS A 260 21.43 5.16 6.89
N GLY A 261 20.65 5.53 5.83
CA GLY A 261 20.73 4.87 4.54
C GLY A 261 19.97 3.53 4.47
N PHE A 262 20.20 2.77 3.43
CA PHE A 262 19.37 1.62 3.06
C PHE A 262 19.86 0.26 3.60
N ASP A 263 20.99 0.18 4.31
CA ASP A 263 21.60 -1.11 4.67
C ASP A 263 20.65 -2.02 5.47
N ASP A 264 19.98 -1.48 6.49
CA ASP A 264 18.99 -2.23 7.29
C ASP A 264 17.83 -2.74 6.42
N VAL A 265 17.39 -1.95 5.43
CA VAL A 265 16.33 -2.33 4.47
C VAL A 265 16.79 -3.47 3.58
N LEU A 266 18.02 -3.40 3.04
CA LEU A 266 18.58 -4.44 2.18
C LEU A 266 18.77 -5.76 2.94
N ASP A 267 19.20 -5.70 4.19
CA ASP A 267 19.36 -6.87 5.05
C ASP A 267 18.01 -7.52 5.37
N GLU A 268 17.00 -6.72 5.63
CA GLU A 268 15.66 -7.25 5.88
C GLU A 268 15.01 -7.80 4.61
N TRP A 269 15.24 -7.15 3.48
CA TRP A 269 14.81 -7.65 2.17
C TRP A 269 15.40 -9.04 1.88
N ARG A 270 16.71 -9.27 2.16
CA ARG A 270 17.36 -10.59 2.03
C ARG A 270 16.63 -11.65 2.84
N ARG A 271 16.26 -11.34 4.08
CA ARG A 271 15.52 -12.26 4.96
C ARG A 271 14.13 -12.63 4.45
N TYR A 272 13.47 -11.71 3.74
CA TYR A 272 12.12 -11.92 3.21
C TYR A 272 12.12 -12.42 1.76
N SER A 273 13.27 -12.50 1.11
CA SER A 273 13.38 -12.86 -0.29
C SER A 273 12.98 -14.30 -0.55
N VAL A 274 12.12 -14.52 -1.55
CA VAL A 274 11.83 -15.83 -2.14
C VAL A 274 12.52 -16.00 -3.50
N THR A 275 13.37 -15.04 -3.88
CA THR A 275 14.14 -15.06 -5.14
C THR A 275 15.53 -15.63 -4.92
N LEU A 276 16.17 -15.31 -3.79
CA LEU A 276 17.52 -15.76 -3.49
C LEU A 276 17.58 -17.28 -3.33
N GLY A 277 18.63 -17.88 -3.84
CA GLY A 277 18.82 -19.33 -3.88
C GLY A 277 18.05 -20.04 -5.00
N GLN A 278 17.26 -19.33 -5.81
CA GLN A 278 16.46 -19.93 -6.89
C GLN A 278 17.17 -19.85 -8.24
N GLU A 279 17.00 -20.89 -9.07
CA GLU A 279 17.28 -20.79 -10.50
C GLU A 279 16.23 -19.91 -11.17
N VAL A 280 16.68 -18.90 -11.88
CA VAL A 280 15.83 -17.89 -12.50
C VAL A 280 16.20 -17.67 -13.98
N ASN A 281 15.19 -17.35 -14.78
CA ASN A 281 15.36 -16.79 -16.09
C ASN A 281 15.26 -15.25 -15.99
N VAL A 282 16.29 -14.56 -16.44
CA VAL A 282 16.30 -13.11 -16.61
C VAL A 282 15.87 -12.80 -18.03
N ILE A 283 14.73 -12.11 -18.17
CA ILE A 283 14.17 -11.74 -19.45
C ILE A 283 14.33 -10.22 -19.58
N GLY A 284 15.32 -9.79 -20.30
CA GLY A 284 15.59 -8.38 -20.61
C GLY A 284 15.18 -8.02 -22.04
N VAL A 285 15.24 -6.73 -22.36
CA VAL A 285 14.94 -6.22 -23.71
C VAL A 285 15.95 -6.71 -24.74
N LYS A 286 17.22 -6.80 -24.36
CA LYS A 286 18.33 -7.13 -25.28
C LYS A 286 18.74 -8.60 -25.23
N GLU A 287 18.56 -9.26 -24.11
CA GLU A 287 19.01 -10.63 -23.90
C GLU A 287 18.14 -11.38 -22.89
N THR A 288 18.17 -12.69 -22.98
CA THR A 288 17.60 -13.62 -21.99
C THR A 288 18.68 -14.60 -21.58
N PHE A 289 18.86 -14.80 -20.27
CA PHE A 289 19.80 -15.77 -19.73
C PHE A 289 19.23 -16.41 -18.45
N ALA A 290 19.84 -17.51 -18.04
CA ALA A 290 19.49 -18.22 -16.81
C ALA A 290 20.68 -18.26 -15.85
N GLY A 291 20.38 -18.36 -14.56
CA GLY A 291 21.38 -18.51 -13.50
C GLY A 291 20.74 -18.59 -12.13
N THR A 292 21.56 -18.72 -11.11
CA THR A 292 21.10 -18.75 -9.71
C THR A 292 21.18 -17.35 -9.12
N ALA A 293 20.05 -16.85 -8.60
CA ALA A 293 20.00 -15.58 -7.87
C ALA A 293 20.67 -15.76 -6.50
N THR A 294 21.78 -15.09 -6.24
CA THR A 294 22.60 -15.32 -5.04
C THR A 294 22.48 -14.24 -3.99
N ASP A 295 22.37 -12.98 -4.40
CA ASP A 295 22.27 -11.84 -3.47
C ASP A 295 21.72 -10.61 -4.18
N ILE A 296 21.57 -9.50 -3.44
CA ILE A 296 21.46 -8.14 -3.96
C ILE A 296 22.68 -7.33 -3.52
N ASP A 297 23.15 -6.41 -4.36
CA ASP A 297 24.24 -5.50 -3.99
C ASP A 297 23.75 -4.28 -3.21
N ALA A 298 24.67 -3.36 -2.88
CA ALA A 298 24.38 -2.13 -2.14
C ALA A 298 23.40 -1.18 -2.87
N ASP A 299 23.26 -1.33 -4.20
CA ASP A 299 22.28 -0.55 -4.98
C ASP A 299 20.94 -1.27 -5.14
N GLY A 300 20.78 -2.48 -4.56
CA GLY A 300 19.58 -3.32 -4.68
C GLY A 300 19.48 -4.07 -6.01
N ALA A 301 20.56 -4.10 -6.81
CA ALA A 301 20.62 -4.90 -8.03
C ALA A 301 20.76 -6.39 -7.69
N LEU A 302 20.07 -7.26 -8.44
CA LEU A 302 20.12 -8.69 -8.23
C LEU A 302 21.44 -9.27 -8.80
N LEU A 303 22.14 -10.04 -7.98
CA LEU A 303 23.35 -10.77 -8.36
C LEU A 303 22.98 -12.20 -8.75
N ILE A 304 23.40 -12.59 -9.95
CA ILE A 304 23.08 -13.90 -10.54
C ILE A 304 24.37 -14.59 -10.97
N ASP A 305 24.60 -15.76 -10.44
CA ASP A 305 25.71 -16.61 -10.84
C ASP A 305 25.28 -17.43 -12.06
N THR A 306 26.04 -17.30 -13.14
CA THR A 306 25.88 -18.03 -14.40
C THR A 306 27.13 -18.85 -14.70
N PRO A 307 27.10 -19.81 -15.64
CA PRO A 307 28.31 -20.54 -16.05
C PRO A 307 29.47 -19.64 -16.54
N GLU A 308 29.12 -18.47 -17.09
CA GLU A 308 30.07 -17.48 -17.59
C GLU A 308 30.59 -16.52 -16.52
N GLY A 309 30.07 -16.60 -15.28
CA GLY A 309 30.41 -15.74 -14.15
C GLY A 309 29.26 -14.99 -13.55
N ARG A 310 29.54 -14.15 -12.53
CA ARG A 310 28.53 -13.38 -11.83
C ARG A 310 28.06 -12.20 -12.66
N ARG A 311 26.73 -12.06 -12.78
CA ARG A 311 26.07 -10.97 -13.50
C ARG A 311 25.25 -10.11 -12.55
N ARG A 312 25.30 -8.79 -12.78
CA ARG A 312 24.51 -7.78 -12.05
C ARG A 312 23.31 -7.37 -12.87
N VAL A 313 22.11 -7.45 -12.29
CA VAL A 313 20.83 -7.16 -12.95
C VAL A 313 20.13 -6.01 -12.26
N LEU A 314 19.89 -4.94 -13.00
CA LEU A 314 19.11 -3.78 -12.52
C LEU A 314 17.60 -4.02 -12.69
N ALA A 315 16.81 -3.41 -11.81
CA ALA A 315 15.35 -3.55 -11.78
C ALA A 315 14.59 -2.94 -12.97
N GLY A 316 15.27 -2.22 -13.88
CA GLY A 316 14.65 -1.49 -15.00
C GLY A 316 13.79 -2.36 -15.92
N ASP A 317 14.31 -2.72 -17.09
CA ASP A 317 13.57 -3.39 -18.16
C ASP A 317 13.67 -4.91 -18.14
N VAL A 318 13.73 -5.50 -16.94
CA VAL A 318 13.87 -6.95 -16.79
C VAL A 318 12.72 -7.59 -16.02
N SER A 319 12.40 -8.83 -16.38
CA SER A 319 11.47 -9.70 -15.66
C SER A 319 12.21 -10.95 -15.18
N ILE A 320 12.00 -11.33 -13.93
CA ILE A 320 12.55 -12.55 -13.33
C ILE A 320 11.43 -13.59 -13.26
N ARG A 321 11.72 -14.81 -13.72
CA ARG A 321 10.83 -15.96 -13.62
C ARG A 321 11.57 -17.17 -13.06
N PRO A 322 10.96 -17.94 -12.15
CA PRO A 322 11.52 -19.21 -11.73
C PRO A 322 11.76 -20.11 -12.97
N ARG A 323 12.88 -20.78 -13.02
CA ARG A 323 13.14 -21.80 -14.05
C ARG A 323 12.32 -23.02 -13.67
N ARG A 324 11.22 -23.28 -14.38
CA ARG A 324 10.48 -24.55 -14.25
C ARG A 324 11.38 -25.66 -14.79
N LYS A 325 11.62 -26.68 -13.95
CA LYS A 325 12.28 -27.92 -14.39
C LYS A 325 11.44 -28.65 -15.42
#